data_82ba6239faebec3b478b804b9569d17b
#
_entry.id   82ba6239faebec3b478b804b9569d17b
#
_cell.length_a   1.000
_cell.length_b   1.000
_cell.length_c   1.000
_cell.angle_alpha   90.00
_cell.angle_beta   90.00
_cell.angle_gamma   90.00
#
_symmetry.space_group_name_H-M   'P 1'
#
loop_
_entity.id
_entity.type
_entity.pdbx_description
1 polymer ?
#
loop_
_entity_poly.entity_id
_entity_poly.type
_entity_poly.pdbx_seq_one_letter_code
_entity_poly.pdbx_strand_id
1 'polypeptide(L)'
;YLETEGVMVLGTEKITGADGKMTEPARHLVKAGDYIVECNGKKIADKKRLQDTLKKLDAEEVVLKLRRDSGYLDVKIKPVRNKKNQYMLGIWVRDNAQGLGTVTFLNTDSRFGALGHGIHDTDTNTLMEIKDGRVYETSIRSIQKGAGGEPGGIEGIIVYNRYNVLGTIDKNTDCGIFGTLERTDNLFRNTEPVGIMATDEIKKGDAVIRCCVEGKVKEYKIRITKTDKHTKEENKGLEIKVTDPELLEKLKAYSAEMKETVQAKADRLAKVGYEEYLKEK
;
A
#
# COMPACT_ATOMS: atom_id res chain seq x y z
N TYR A 1 9.04 -1.70 2.55
CA TYR A 1 8.57 -2.56 3.64
C TYR A 1 8.18 -1.70 4.84
N LEU A 2 6.99 -1.90 5.37
CA LEU A 2 6.45 -1.19 6.53
C LEU A 2 6.10 -2.19 7.63
N GLU A 3 6.34 -1.83 8.89
CA GLU A 3 5.88 -2.54 10.08
C GLU A 3 4.93 -1.66 10.89
N THR A 4 3.85 -2.26 11.37
CA THR A 4 2.88 -1.56 12.22
C THR A 4 3.25 -1.63 13.70
N GLU A 5 2.76 -0.70 14.51
CA GLU A 5 2.83 -0.83 15.96
C GLU A 5 1.65 -1.71 16.43
N GLY A 6 1.97 -2.94 16.83
CA GLY A 6 0.96 -3.97 17.08
C GLY A 6 0.51 -4.65 15.79
N VAL A 7 -0.60 -5.38 15.86
CA VAL A 7 -1.15 -6.08 14.71
C VAL A 7 -2.52 -5.50 14.34
N MET A 8 -2.66 -5.12 13.08
CA MET A 8 -3.89 -4.55 12.54
C MET A 8 -4.95 -5.64 12.37
N VAL A 9 -6.15 -5.37 12.82
CA VAL A 9 -7.33 -6.24 12.64
C VAL A 9 -7.90 -6.02 11.24
N LEU A 10 -8.01 -7.08 10.47
CA LEU A 10 -8.64 -7.07 9.14
C LEU A 10 -10.14 -7.41 9.23
N GLY A 11 -10.51 -8.21 10.22
CA GLY A 11 -11.89 -8.64 10.45
C GLY A 11 -11.98 -9.81 11.40
N THR A 12 -13.19 -10.32 11.58
CA THR A 12 -13.48 -11.50 12.41
C THR A 12 -14.06 -12.62 11.57
N GLU A 13 -13.92 -13.86 12.05
CA GLU A 13 -14.47 -15.04 11.42
C GLU A 13 -15.06 -16.03 12.42
N LYS A 14 -15.95 -16.87 11.92
CA LYS A 14 -16.45 -18.04 12.66
C LYS A 14 -15.38 -19.13 12.68
N ILE A 15 -15.14 -19.68 13.85
CA ILE A 15 -14.21 -20.79 14.07
C ILE A 15 -14.93 -21.97 14.67
N THR A 16 -14.48 -23.20 14.35
CA THR A 16 -15.04 -24.42 14.88
C THR A 16 -14.28 -24.85 16.13
N GLY A 17 -14.96 -24.93 17.24
CA GLY A 17 -14.42 -25.43 18.50
C GLY A 17 -14.12 -26.92 18.49
N ALA A 18 -13.44 -27.41 19.53
CA ALA A 18 -13.17 -28.83 19.74
C ALA A 18 -14.47 -29.62 19.92
N ASP A 19 -15.54 -29.00 20.44
CA ASP A 19 -16.89 -29.53 20.60
C ASP A 19 -17.68 -29.55 19.29
N GLY A 20 -17.11 -29.11 18.18
CA GLY A 20 -17.77 -29.04 16.88
C GLY A 20 -18.68 -27.81 16.68
N LYS A 21 -18.87 -26.96 17.68
CA LYS A 21 -19.69 -25.75 17.56
C LYS A 21 -18.94 -24.66 16.81
N MET A 22 -19.65 -23.95 15.94
CA MET A 22 -19.15 -22.75 15.28
C MET A 22 -19.48 -21.52 16.11
N THR A 23 -18.46 -20.74 16.45
CA THR A 23 -18.59 -19.49 17.20
C THR A 23 -17.71 -18.41 16.60
N GLU A 24 -18.04 -17.16 16.85
CA GLU A 24 -17.27 -15.99 16.44
C GLU A 24 -16.92 -15.18 17.69
N PRO A 25 -15.83 -15.54 18.40
CA PRO A 25 -15.54 -15.02 19.74
C PRO A 25 -15.32 -13.51 19.78
N ALA A 26 -14.74 -12.95 18.72
CA ALA A 26 -14.37 -11.54 18.64
C ALA A 26 -15.45 -10.66 17.99
N ARG A 27 -16.59 -11.25 17.58
CA ARG A 27 -17.67 -10.53 16.92
C ARG A 27 -18.17 -9.34 17.73
N HIS A 28 -18.29 -8.18 17.09
CA HIS A 28 -18.69 -6.89 17.68
C HIS A 28 -17.76 -6.34 18.78
N LEU A 29 -16.68 -7.04 19.12
CA LEU A 29 -15.69 -6.59 20.10
C LEU A 29 -14.52 -5.86 19.41
N VAL A 30 -14.06 -6.38 18.28
CA VAL A 30 -13.03 -5.75 17.45
C VAL A 30 -13.61 -5.32 16.10
N LYS A 31 -12.97 -4.34 15.46
CA LYS A 31 -13.34 -3.82 14.15
C LYS A 31 -12.13 -3.86 13.22
N ALA A 32 -12.37 -3.94 11.92
CA ALA A 32 -11.35 -3.71 10.91
C ALA A 32 -10.72 -2.33 11.12
N GLY A 33 -9.39 -2.24 11.06
CA GLY A 33 -8.64 -1.02 11.35
C GLY A 33 -8.20 -0.85 12.81
N ASP A 34 -8.70 -1.64 13.77
CA ASP A 34 -8.13 -1.67 15.12
C ASP A 34 -6.70 -2.23 15.10
N TYR A 35 -5.86 -1.78 16.04
CA TYR A 35 -4.53 -2.37 16.24
C TYR A 35 -4.48 -3.06 17.63
N ILE A 36 -4.19 -4.35 17.66
CA ILE A 36 -3.95 -5.09 18.91
C ILE A 36 -2.54 -4.74 19.37
N VAL A 37 -2.40 -4.02 20.46
CA VAL A 37 -1.12 -3.56 21.00
C VAL A 37 -0.68 -4.32 22.25
N GLU A 38 -1.64 -4.92 22.99
CA GLU A 38 -1.34 -5.80 24.13
C GLU A 38 -2.32 -6.97 24.18
N CYS A 39 -1.84 -8.08 24.74
CA CYS A 39 -2.63 -9.26 25.07
C CYS A 39 -2.32 -9.69 26.52
N ASN A 40 -3.30 -9.66 27.41
CA ASN A 40 -3.14 -9.91 28.84
C ASN A 40 -1.98 -9.11 29.46
N GLY A 41 -1.90 -7.79 29.15
CA GLY A 41 -0.85 -6.89 29.64
C GLY A 41 0.53 -7.09 29.00
N LYS A 42 0.69 -8.03 28.07
CA LYS A 42 1.94 -8.24 27.34
C LYS A 42 1.88 -7.49 26.01
N LYS A 43 2.91 -6.68 25.74
CA LYS A 43 3.04 -5.93 24.48
C LYS A 43 3.09 -6.90 23.29
N ILE A 44 2.26 -6.62 22.29
CA ILE A 44 2.20 -7.31 21.00
C ILE A 44 2.89 -6.44 19.97
N ALA A 45 4.07 -6.87 19.52
CA ALA A 45 4.83 -6.14 18.52
C ALA A 45 4.47 -6.58 17.09
N ASP A 46 4.13 -7.86 16.92
CA ASP A 46 3.91 -8.52 15.65
C ASP A 46 2.95 -9.71 15.77
N LYS A 47 2.55 -10.25 14.63
CA LYS A 47 1.64 -11.40 14.54
C LYS A 47 2.21 -12.66 15.24
N LYS A 48 3.51 -12.88 15.12
CA LYS A 48 4.17 -14.03 15.75
C LYS A 48 4.07 -13.93 17.29
N ARG A 49 4.30 -12.73 17.83
CA ARG A 49 4.18 -12.48 19.27
C ARG A 49 2.76 -12.72 19.78
N LEU A 50 1.75 -12.29 19.03
CA LEU A 50 0.36 -12.57 19.35
C LEU A 50 0.10 -14.09 19.37
N GLN A 51 0.48 -14.81 18.32
CA GLN A 51 0.31 -16.26 18.24
C GLN A 51 1.03 -16.99 19.38
N ASP A 52 2.28 -16.62 19.70
CA ASP A 52 3.04 -17.25 20.78
C ASP A 52 2.44 -16.95 22.16
N THR A 53 1.82 -15.79 22.33
CA THR A 53 1.09 -15.45 23.55
C THR A 53 -0.17 -16.31 23.69
N LEU A 54 -0.94 -16.49 22.62
CA LEU A 54 -2.15 -17.34 22.61
C LEU A 54 -1.82 -18.82 22.82
N LYS A 55 -0.69 -19.33 22.28
CA LYS A 55 -0.25 -20.72 22.50
C LYS A 55 0.06 -21.03 23.97
N LYS A 56 0.50 -20.02 24.72
CA LYS A 56 0.86 -20.13 26.14
C LYS A 56 -0.29 -19.74 27.06
N LEU A 57 -1.46 -19.54 26.50
CA LEU A 57 -2.63 -19.12 27.25
C LEU A 57 -3.13 -20.29 28.12
N ASP A 58 -3.34 -20.00 29.40
CA ASP A 58 -4.00 -20.90 30.36
C ASP A 58 -5.10 -20.12 31.08
N ALA A 59 -6.04 -19.59 30.31
CA ALA A 59 -7.12 -18.76 30.82
C ALA A 59 -8.36 -18.90 29.96
N GLU A 60 -9.52 -18.84 30.61
CA GLU A 60 -10.80 -18.85 29.92
C GLU A 60 -11.16 -17.53 29.22
N GLU A 61 -10.45 -16.47 29.54
CA GLU A 61 -10.70 -15.13 29.01
C GLU A 61 -9.37 -14.44 28.65
N VAL A 62 -9.37 -13.70 27.56
CA VAL A 62 -8.23 -12.89 27.07
C VAL A 62 -8.64 -11.43 27.05
N VAL A 63 -7.78 -10.58 27.60
CA VAL A 63 -7.92 -9.13 27.52
C VAL A 63 -6.99 -8.62 26.41
N LEU A 64 -7.56 -8.05 25.37
CA LEU A 64 -6.81 -7.35 24.32
C LEU A 64 -6.92 -5.86 24.55
N LYS A 65 -5.77 -5.17 24.57
CA LYS A 65 -5.73 -3.72 24.46
C LYS A 65 -5.67 -3.36 22.99
N LEU A 66 -6.68 -2.64 22.53
CA LEU A 66 -6.80 -2.17 21.16
C LEU A 66 -6.47 -0.68 21.10
N ARG A 67 -5.77 -0.28 20.05
CA ARG A 67 -5.72 1.10 19.62
C ARG A 67 -6.76 1.26 18.50
N ARG A 68 -7.72 2.16 18.71
CA ARG A 68 -8.79 2.50 17.78
C ARG A 68 -8.82 4.01 17.62
N ASP A 69 -8.71 4.49 16.38
CA ASP A 69 -8.54 5.90 16.09
C ASP A 69 -7.38 6.48 16.94
N SER A 70 -7.61 7.52 17.70
CA SER A 70 -6.61 8.13 18.61
C SER A 70 -6.68 7.64 20.06
N GLY A 71 -7.49 6.60 20.35
CA GLY A 71 -7.73 6.11 21.71
C GLY A 71 -7.34 4.65 21.94
N TYR A 72 -7.34 4.26 23.21
CA TYR A 72 -7.13 2.87 23.62
C TYR A 72 -8.38 2.34 24.32
N LEU A 73 -8.68 1.07 24.10
CA LEU A 73 -9.74 0.36 24.80
C LEU A 73 -9.34 -1.09 25.09
N ASP A 74 -9.83 -1.63 26.19
CA ASP A 74 -9.65 -3.03 26.54
C ASP A 74 -10.91 -3.80 26.18
N VAL A 75 -10.73 -4.93 25.48
CA VAL A 75 -11.82 -5.86 25.16
C VAL A 75 -11.52 -7.23 25.76
N LYS A 76 -12.54 -7.85 26.31
CA LYS A 76 -12.47 -9.18 26.87
C LYS A 76 -13.08 -10.17 25.89
N ILE A 77 -12.33 -11.20 25.56
CA ILE A 77 -12.73 -12.23 24.59
C ILE A 77 -12.57 -13.59 25.24
N LYS A 78 -13.59 -14.45 25.12
CA LYS A 78 -13.49 -15.87 25.48
C LYS A 78 -12.95 -16.65 24.28
N PRO A 79 -11.68 -17.06 24.30
CA PRO A 79 -11.09 -17.79 23.19
C PRO A 79 -11.71 -19.19 23.08
N VAL A 80 -11.71 -19.72 21.87
CA VAL A 80 -12.22 -21.07 21.61
C VAL A 80 -11.08 -22.02 21.41
N ARG A 81 -11.08 -23.19 22.04
CA ARG A 81 -10.12 -24.25 21.77
C ARG A 81 -10.50 -25.00 20.50
N ASN A 82 -9.58 -25.12 19.58
CA ASN A 82 -9.76 -25.95 18.38
C ASN A 82 -9.44 -27.44 18.68
N LYS A 83 -9.64 -28.33 17.70
CA LYS A 83 -9.35 -29.76 17.81
C LYS A 83 -7.88 -30.09 18.12
N LYS A 84 -6.95 -29.14 17.89
CA LYS A 84 -5.53 -29.27 18.22
C LYS A 84 -5.21 -28.71 19.62
N ASN A 85 -6.21 -28.44 20.43
CA ASN A 85 -6.10 -27.86 21.76
C ASN A 85 -5.41 -26.48 21.80
N GLN A 86 -5.54 -25.69 20.70
CA GLN A 86 -4.99 -24.34 20.60
C GLN A 86 -6.13 -23.33 20.78
N TYR A 87 -5.86 -22.26 21.51
CA TYR A 87 -6.79 -21.15 21.64
C TYR A 87 -6.80 -20.28 20.39
N MET A 88 -8.01 -19.97 19.94
CA MET A 88 -8.25 -19.13 18.77
C MET A 88 -9.23 -18.01 19.13
N LEU A 89 -9.01 -16.83 18.54
CA LEU A 89 -9.86 -15.66 18.74
C LEU A 89 -10.80 -15.40 17.55
N GLY A 90 -10.58 -16.04 16.40
CA GLY A 90 -11.33 -15.76 15.18
C GLY A 90 -11.11 -14.35 14.66
N ILE A 91 -9.86 -13.87 14.68
CA ILE A 91 -9.47 -12.55 14.21
C ILE A 91 -8.43 -12.69 13.10
N TRP A 92 -8.67 -12.07 11.96
CA TRP A 92 -7.68 -11.90 10.91
C TRP A 92 -6.83 -10.67 11.19
N VAL A 93 -5.51 -10.82 11.09
CA VAL A 93 -4.57 -9.75 11.44
C VAL A 93 -3.42 -9.60 10.43
N ARG A 94 -2.92 -8.37 10.31
CA ARG A 94 -1.74 -7.98 9.53
C ARG A 94 -0.79 -7.13 10.38
N ASP A 95 0.50 -7.29 10.23
CA ASP A 95 1.53 -6.56 10.99
C ASP A 95 2.55 -5.86 10.10
N ASN A 96 2.47 -6.06 8.80
CA ASN A 96 3.36 -5.43 7.84
C ASN A 96 2.70 -5.23 6.47
N ALA A 97 3.28 -4.36 5.68
CA ALA A 97 3.00 -4.22 4.27
C ALA A 97 4.29 -4.14 3.46
N GLN A 98 4.22 -4.61 2.25
CA GLN A 98 5.33 -4.53 1.30
C GLN A 98 4.78 -4.19 -0.07
N GLY A 99 5.55 -3.46 -0.85
CA GLY A 99 5.17 -3.06 -2.18
C GLY A 99 6.34 -2.42 -2.91
N LEU A 100 6.14 -2.21 -4.19
CA LEU A 100 7.04 -1.47 -5.06
C LEU A 100 6.54 -0.04 -5.19
N GLY A 101 7.46 0.89 -5.34
CA GLY A 101 7.09 2.29 -5.50
C GLY A 101 8.22 3.12 -6.10
N THR A 102 7.91 4.36 -6.41
CA THR A 102 8.86 5.31 -7.01
C THR A 102 9.20 6.41 -6.01
N VAL A 103 10.50 6.62 -5.78
CA VAL A 103 11.00 7.82 -5.10
C VAL A 103 10.82 8.99 -6.06
N THR A 104 10.03 9.99 -5.67
CA THR A 104 9.68 11.13 -6.52
C THR A 104 10.63 12.29 -6.36
N PHE A 105 11.17 12.51 -5.16
CA PHE A 105 12.17 13.53 -4.90
C PHE A 105 13.11 13.14 -3.75
N LEU A 106 14.27 13.76 -3.75
CA LEU A 106 15.26 13.74 -2.68
C LEU A 106 15.74 15.18 -2.47
N ASN A 107 15.77 15.64 -1.22
CA ASN A 107 16.34 16.95 -0.89
C ASN A 107 17.81 16.84 -0.45
N THR A 108 18.44 18.00 -0.19
CA THR A 108 19.85 18.11 0.23
C THR A 108 20.15 17.45 1.58
N ASP A 109 19.14 17.24 2.42
CA ASP A 109 19.25 16.58 3.73
C ASP A 109 18.97 15.08 3.65
N SER A 110 19.01 14.51 2.44
CA SER A 110 18.69 13.11 2.16
C SER A 110 17.25 12.70 2.57
N ARG A 111 16.34 13.68 2.74
CA ARG A 111 14.92 13.41 2.96
C ARG A 111 14.25 13.17 1.62
N PHE A 112 13.46 12.11 1.54
CA PHE A 112 12.75 11.74 0.32
C PHE A 112 11.24 11.77 0.50
N GLY A 113 10.54 11.92 -0.62
CA GLY A 113 9.14 11.59 -0.75
C GLY A 113 8.94 10.58 -1.88
N ALA A 114 7.97 9.70 -1.71
CA ALA A 114 7.68 8.65 -2.70
C ALA A 114 6.17 8.38 -2.80
N LEU A 115 5.77 7.75 -3.89
CA LEU A 115 4.44 7.32 -4.28
C LEU A 115 3.51 8.47 -4.71
N GLY A 116 3.27 9.47 -3.90
CA GLY A 116 2.24 10.50 -4.13
C GLY A 116 0.85 10.10 -3.61
N HIS A 117 0.75 9.00 -2.88
CA HIS A 117 -0.43 8.52 -2.16
C HIS A 117 0.01 7.68 -0.96
N GLY A 118 -0.85 7.52 0.03
CA GLY A 118 -0.57 6.68 1.18
C GLY A 118 -0.62 5.19 0.85
N ILE A 119 0.00 4.40 1.72
CA ILE A 119 -0.12 2.95 1.69
C ILE A 119 -1.30 2.58 2.58
N HIS A 120 -2.36 2.10 1.93
CA HIS A 120 -3.57 1.61 2.58
C HIS A 120 -3.55 0.09 2.64
N ASP A 121 -4.15 -0.46 3.68
CA ASP A 121 -4.43 -1.88 3.74
C ASP A 121 -5.48 -2.26 2.69
N THR A 122 -5.22 -3.30 1.91
CA THR A 122 -6.07 -3.69 0.78
C THR A 122 -7.42 -4.26 1.18
N ASP A 123 -7.52 -4.82 2.38
CA ASP A 123 -8.75 -5.45 2.86
C ASP A 123 -9.68 -4.45 3.57
N THR A 124 -9.08 -3.50 4.29
CA THR A 124 -9.83 -2.52 5.09
C THR A 124 -9.91 -1.14 4.44
N ASN A 125 -9.09 -0.88 3.42
CA ASN A 125 -8.89 0.43 2.79
C ASN A 125 -8.50 1.54 3.79
N THR A 126 -7.88 1.16 4.91
CA THR A 126 -7.44 2.08 5.96
C THR A 126 -5.98 2.45 5.75
N LEU A 127 -5.63 3.73 5.89
CA LEU A 127 -4.23 4.19 5.89
C LEU A 127 -3.47 3.45 6.99
N MET A 128 -2.38 2.78 6.63
CA MET A 128 -1.60 2.00 7.59
C MET A 128 -0.77 2.91 8.48
N GLU A 129 -0.96 2.80 9.78
CA GLU A 129 -0.10 3.46 10.75
C GLU A 129 1.19 2.66 10.93
N ILE A 130 2.32 3.32 10.72
CA ILE A 130 3.63 2.67 10.74
C ILE A 130 4.38 2.95 12.04
N LYS A 131 5.10 1.94 12.51
CA LYS A 131 6.10 2.05 13.57
C LYS A 131 7.49 2.21 12.99
N ASP A 132 7.80 1.44 11.95
CA ASP A 132 9.10 1.37 11.28
C ASP A 132 8.88 1.07 9.81
N GLY A 133 9.76 1.57 8.97
CA GLY A 133 9.72 1.26 7.55
C GLY A 133 11.11 1.34 6.94
N ARG A 134 11.32 0.56 5.88
CA ARG A 134 12.61 0.51 5.17
C ARG A 134 12.41 0.55 3.67
N VAL A 135 13.28 1.29 3.03
CA VAL A 135 13.41 1.32 1.58
C VAL A 135 14.50 0.35 1.16
N TYR A 136 14.20 -0.50 0.20
CA TYR A 136 15.13 -1.48 -0.35
C TYR A 136 15.37 -1.20 -1.83
N GLU A 137 16.59 -1.44 -2.28
CA GLU A 137 16.87 -1.53 -3.70
C GLU A 137 16.10 -2.71 -4.31
N THR A 138 15.48 -2.48 -5.45
CA THR A 138 14.56 -3.44 -6.07
C THR A 138 14.79 -3.54 -7.56
N SER A 139 14.74 -4.75 -8.10
CA SER A 139 14.75 -5.00 -9.53
C SER A 139 13.33 -5.23 -10.04
N ILE A 140 12.89 -4.40 -10.99
CA ILE A 140 11.62 -4.59 -11.70
C ILE A 140 11.80 -5.73 -12.70
N ARG A 141 10.91 -6.73 -12.66
CA ARG A 141 10.89 -7.88 -13.57
C ARG A 141 9.92 -7.70 -14.71
N SER A 142 8.73 -7.23 -14.40
CA SER A 142 7.69 -7.01 -15.39
C SER A 142 6.83 -5.81 -15.04
N ILE A 143 6.26 -5.20 -16.07
CA ILE A 143 5.27 -4.14 -15.96
C ILE A 143 4.05 -4.62 -16.72
N GLN A 144 2.97 -4.84 -16.00
CA GLN A 144 1.67 -5.12 -16.58
C GLN A 144 0.96 -3.81 -16.85
N LYS A 145 0.67 -3.53 -18.12
CA LYS A 145 -0.05 -2.32 -18.51
C LYS A 145 -1.51 -2.39 -18.03
N GLY A 146 -2.03 -1.27 -17.55
CA GLY A 146 -3.45 -1.16 -17.19
C GLY A 146 -4.36 -1.28 -18.41
N ALA A 147 -5.59 -1.73 -18.22
CA ALA A 147 -6.65 -1.75 -19.23
C ALA A 147 -7.85 -0.92 -18.73
N GLY A 148 -8.79 -0.59 -19.63
CA GLY A 148 -9.94 0.25 -19.26
C GLY A 148 -10.68 -0.28 -18.04
N GLY A 149 -10.64 0.46 -16.93
CA GLY A 149 -11.22 0.07 -15.64
C GLY A 149 -10.34 -0.86 -14.76
N GLU A 150 -9.19 -1.33 -15.25
CA GLU A 150 -8.26 -2.16 -14.50
C GLU A 150 -6.88 -1.46 -14.41
N PRO A 151 -6.38 -1.11 -13.23
CA PRO A 151 -5.06 -0.50 -13.09
C PRO A 151 -3.96 -1.50 -13.47
N GLY A 152 -2.87 -1.00 -14.03
CA GLY A 152 -1.68 -1.80 -14.28
C GLY A 152 -0.96 -2.20 -12.99
N GLY A 153 0.02 -3.11 -13.13
CA GLY A 153 0.83 -3.61 -12.05
C GLY A 153 2.32 -3.55 -12.34
N ILE A 154 3.12 -3.49 -11.30
CA ILE A 154 4.58 -3.61 -11.37
C ILE A 154 4.97 -4.82 -10.54
N GLU A 155 5.70 -5.75 -11.15
CA GLU A 155 6.26 -6.91 -10.48
C GLU A 155 7.78 -6.76 -10.35
N GLY A 156 8.30 -7.08 -9.19
CA GLY A 156 9.73 -7.04 -8.93
C GLY A 156 10.15 -7.97 -7.81
N ILE A 157 11.45 -8.07 -7.59
CA ILE A 157 12.03 -8.83 -6.50
C ILE A 157 12.61 -7.86 -5.48
N ILE A 158 12.14 -7.99 -4.25
CA ILE A 158 12.74 -7.33 -3.10
C ILE A 158 13.57 -8.37 -2.34
N VAL A 159 14.87 -8.12 -2.23
CA VAL A 159 15.75 -8.96 -1.42
C VAL A 159 15.96 -8.29 -0.07
N TYR A 160 15.29 -8.83 0.95
CA TYR A 160 15.31 -8.30 2.31
C TYR A 160 16.62 -8.66 3.02
N ASN A 161 17.67 -7.88 2.79
CA ASN A 161 18.91 -7.96 3.54
C ASN A 161 19.44 -6.56 3.85
N ARG A 162 20.34 -6.46 4.83
CA ARG A 162 20.91 -5.18 5.26
C ARG A 162 21.70 -4.44 4.17
N TYR A 163 22.22 -5.16 3.19
CA TYR A 163 23.04 -4.57 2.11
C TYR A 163 22.17 -3.87 1.06
N ASN A 164 20.90 -4.26 0.95
CA ASN A 164 19.96 -3.68 0.01
C ASN A 164 19.10 -2.57 0.63
N VAL A 165 19.27 -2.29 1.92
CA VAL A 165 18.58 -1.17 2.57
C VAL A 165 19.16 0.13 2.02
N LEU A 166 18.30 0.99 1.50
CA LEU A 166 18.64 2.34 1.01
C LEU A 166 18.36 3.41 2.05
N GLY A 167 17.42 3.16 2.98
CA GLY A 167 17.04 4.11 4.00
C GLY A 167 15.81 3.69 4.79
N THR A 168 15.29 4.63 5.57
CA THR A 168 14.12 4.44 6.45
C THR A 168 12.91 5.20 5.96
N ILE A 169 11.72 4.70 6.29
CA ILE A 169 10.44 5.38 6.08
C ILE A 169 9.94 5.82 7.46
N ASP A 170 9.75 7.13 7.64
CA ASP A 170 9.38 7.73 8.91
C ASP A 170 7.87 7.99 8.99
N LYS A 171 7.22 8.22 7.84
CA LYS A 171 5.80 8.56 7.77
C LYS A 171 5.13 7.92 6.58
N ASN A 172 3.91 7.43 6.81
CA ASN A 172 2.92 7.11 5.80
C ASN A 172 1.75 8.08 5.96
N THR A 173 1.46 8.84 4.92
CA THR A 173 0.42 9.87 4.91
C THR A 173 -0.43 9.73 3.66
N ASP A 174 -1.57 10.39 3.60
CA ASP A 174 -2.43 10.36 2.40
C ASP A 174 -1.73 10.90 1.14
N CYS A 175 -0.73 11.78 1.31
CA CYS A 175 0.04 12.36 0.20
C CYS A 175 1.27 11.55 -0.21
N GLY A 176 1.59 10.46 0.48
CA GLY A 176 2.75 9.63 0.19
C GLY A 176 3.51 9.15 1.42
N ILE A 177 4.61 8.45 1.16
CA ILE A 177 5.57 8.04 2.19
C ILE A 177 6.77 8.98 2.20
N PHE A 178 7.28 9.25 3.38
CA PHE A 178 8.42 10.14 3.60
C PHE A 178 9.42 9.48 4.53
N GLY A 179 10.70 9.79 4.31
CA GLY A 179 11.77 9.22 5.11
C GLY A 179 13.13 9.77 4.77
N THR A 180 14.18 9.01 5.09
CA THR A 180 15.57 9.39 4.87
C THR A 180 16.26 8.30 4.06
N LEU A 181 17.03 8.68 3.03
CA LEU A 181 17.90 7.78 2.30
C LEU A 181 19.32 7.90 2.83
N GLU A 182 19.92 6.78 3.19
CA GLU A 182 21.31 6.70 3.67
C GLU A 182 22.28 6.37 2.53
N ARG A 183 21.77 5.74 1.48
CA ARG A 183 22.51 5.31 0.31
C ARG A 183 21.87 5.87 -0.95
N THR A 184 22.53 6.85 -1.55
CA THR A 184 22.02 7.60 -2.72
C THR A 184 22.89 7.47 -3.96
N ASP A 185 24.04 6.76 -3.87
CA ASP A 185 25.09 6.73 -4.89
C ASP A 185 24.60 6.32 -6.30
N ASN A 186 23.57 5.50 -6.34
CA ASN A 186 22.96 5.02 -7.58
C ASN A 186 21.65 5.73 -7.96
N LEU A 187 21.16 6.59 -7.07
CA LEU A 187 19.91 7.34 -7.26
C LEU A 187 20.26 8.76 -7.74
N PHE A 188 19.44 9.28 -8.62
CA PHE A 188 19.55 10.66 -9.11
C PHE A 188 20.94 11.02 -9.73
N ARG A 189 21.64 10.03 -10.30
CA ARG A 189 22.90 10.28 -11.01
C ARG A 189 22.66 11.28 -12.15
N ASN A 190 23.56 12.25 -12.27
CA ASN A 190 23.49 13.31 -13.29
C ASN A 190 22.22 14.17 -13.20
N THR A 191 21.68 14.36 -12.01
CA THR A 191 20.53 15.22 -11.77
C THR A 191 20.98 16.43 -10.96
N GLU A 192 20.90 17.61 -11.55
CA GLU A 192 21.17 18.86 -10.84
C GLU A 192 20.01 19.20 -9.91
N PRO A 193 20.27 19.71 -8.71
CA PRO A 193 19.25 20.21 -7.82
C PRO A 193 18.44 21.34 -8.47
N VAL A 194 17.12 21.30 -8.26
CA VAL A 194 16.22 22.36 -8.71
C VAL A 194 15.56 23.04 -7.52
N GLY A 195 15.27 24.33 -7.67
CA GLY A 195 14.53 25.07 -6.65
C GLY A 195 13.12 24.54 -6.47
N ILE A 196 12.60 24.66 -5.25
CA ILE A 196 11.22 24.31 -4.90
C ILE A 196 10.35 25.55 -5.08
N MET A 197 9.21 25.38 -5.76
CA MET A 197 8.19 26.43 -5.89
C MET A 197 7.09 26.19 -4.85
N ALA A 198 6.72 27.23 -4.13
CA ALA A 198 5.60 27.15 -3.22
C ALA A 198 4.26 26.98 -3.99
N THR A 199 3.29 26.32 -3.38
CA THR A 199 2.02 25.98 -4.04
C THR A 199 1.27 27.22 -4.55
N ASP A 200 1.38 28.35 -3.83
CA ASP A 200 0.75 29.63 -4.21
C ASP A 200 1.46 30.35 -5.35
N GLU A 201 2.71 29.98 -5.64
CA GLU A 201 3.49 30.52 -6.75
C GLU A 201 3.24 29.78 -8.06
N ILE A 202 2.66 28.57 -8.02
CA ILE A 202 2.41 27.78 -9.22
C ILE A 202 1.43 28.50 -10.14
N LYS A 203 1.83 28.73 -11.39
CA LYS A 203 1.05 29.41 -12.41
C LYS A 203 0.78 28.48 -13.60
N LYS A 204 -0.29 28.81 -14.34
CA LYS A 204 -0.51 28.20 -15.66
C LYS A 204 0.63 28.55 -16.60
N GLY A 205 1.06 27.60 -17.42
CA GLY A 205 2.15 27.80 -18.35
C GLY A 205 2.88 26.51 -18.71
N ASP A 206 3.97 26.68 -19.44
CA ASP A 206 4.79 25.54 -19.86
C ASP A 206 5.62 25.03 -18.69
N ALA A 207 5.75 23.71 -18.62
CA ALA A 207 6.51 22.98 -17.61
C ALA A 207 7.06 21.67 -18.20
N VAL A 208 7.77 20.92 -17.39
CA VAL A 208 8.25 19.58 -17.75
C VAL A 208 7.82 18.58 -16.70
N ILE A 209 7.58 17.35 -17.13
CA ILE A 209 7.40 16.20 -16.27
C ILE A 209 8.55 15.22 -16.47
N ARG A 210 9.12 14.72 -15.38
CA ARG A 210 10.09 13.63 -15.40
C ARG A 210 9.40 12.31 -15.13
N CYS A 211 9.50 11.37 -16.05
CA CYS A 211 8.94 10.04 -15.84
C CYS A 211 9.72 8.97 -16.60
N CYS A 212 9.57 7.73 -16.15
CA CYS A 212 10.20 6.56 -16.75
C CYS A 212 9.18 5.84 -17.62
N VAL A 213 9.19 6.08 -18.93
CA VAL A 213 8.25 5.44 -19.87
C VAL A 213 8.88 4.23 -20.56
N GLU A 214 10.20 4.22 -20.76
CA GLU A 214 10.94 3.16 -21.47
C GLU A 214 12.21 2.73 -20.71
N GLY A 215 12.09 2.52 -19.40
CA GLY A 215 13.22 2.09 -18.57
C GLY A 215 14.27 3.18 -18.30
N LYS A 216 14.07 4.41 -18.81
CA LYS A 216 14.91 5.57 -18.54
C LYS A 216 14.05 6.77 -18.16
N VAL A 217 14.50 7.50 -17.15
CA VAL A 217 13.86 8.77 -16.77
C VAL A 217 14.21 9.81 -17.84
N LYS A 218 13.18 10.41 -18.41
CA LYS A 218 13.28 11.52 -19.38
C LYS A 218 12.40 12.68 -18.94
N GLU A 219 12.69 13.86 -19.47
CA GLU A 219 11.88 15.06 -19.35
C GLU A 219 10.97 15.19 -20.57
N TYR A 220 9.69 15.41 -20.32
CA TYR A 220 8.69 15.64 -21.36
C TYR A 220 7.99 16.97 -21.14
N LYS A 221 7.72 17.70 -22.22
CA LYS A 221 7.03 19.00 -22.17
C LYS A 221 5.55 18.82 -21.86
N ILE A 222 5.08 19.63 -20.93
CA ILE A 222 3.67 19.72 -20.56
C ILE A 222 3.28 21.19 -20.46
N ARG A 223 1.96 21.43 -20.36
CA ARG A 223 1.40 22.72 -19.99
C ARG A 223 0.47 22.58 -18.82
N ILE A 224 0.66 23.36 -17.76
CA ILE A 224 -0.27 23.49 -16.66
C ILE A 224 -1.45 24.31 -17.16
N THR A 225 -2.64 23.68 -17.23
CA THR A 225 -3.87 24.30 -17.75
C THR A 225 -4.74 24.85 -16.64
N LYS A 226 -4.69 24.23 -15.46
CA LYS A 226 -5.47 24.66 -14.30
C LYS A 226 -4.65 24.46 -13.02
N THR A 227 -4.82 25.37 -12.09
CA THR A 227 -4.32 25.26 -10.70
C THR A 227 -5.51 25.41 -9.78
N ASP A 228 -5.70 24.47 -8.86
CA ASP A 228 -6.70 24.57 -7.81
C ASP A 228 -6.00 24.48 -6.45
N LYS A 229 -5.83 25.63 -5.82
CA LYS A 229 -5.12 25.79 -4.55
C LYS A 229 -5.95 25.39 -3.33
N HIS A 230 -7.24 25.17 -3.52
CA HIS A 230 -8.22 24.93 -2.46
C HIS A 230 -8.96 23.60 -2.61
N THR A 231 -8.52 22.75 -3.55
CA THR A 231 -9.12 21.43 -3.68
C THR A 231 -8.96 20.64 -2.40
N LYS A 232 -10.06 20.02 -1.96
CA LYS A 232 -10.03 19.04 -0.86
C LYS A 232 -9.78 17.62 -1.38
N GLU A 233 -9.75 17.46 -2.70
CA GLU A 233 -9.46 16.18 -3.33
C GLU A 233 -7.95 16.03 -3.46
N GLU A 234 -7.42 14.96 -2.90
CA GLU A 234 -6.02 14.62 -3.00
C GLU A 234 -5.61 14.44 -4.46
N ASN A 235 -4.39 14.88 -4.77
CA ASN A 235 -3.77 14.74 -6.10
C ASN A 235 -4.54 15.40 -7.26
N LYS A 236 -5.43 16.37 -6.99
CA LYS A 236 -6.18 17.11 -8.03
C LYS A 236 -5.92 18.62 -8.04
N GLY A 237 -4.84 19.06 -7.42
CA GLY A 237 -4.45 20.49 -7.38
C GLY A 237 -3.99 21.05 -8.71
N LEU A 238 -3.55 20.21 -9.64
CA LEU A 238 -3.05 20.62 -10.95
C LEU A 238 -3.71 19.82 -12.07
N GLU A 239 -4.11 20.52 -13.13
CA GLU A 239 -4.49 19.91 -14.39
C GLU A 239 -3.40 20.20 -15.42
N ILE A 240 -2.89 19.16 -16.07
CA ILE A 240 -1.81 19.25 -17.03
C ILE A 240 -2.23 18.72 -18.40
N LYS A 241 -1.67 19.29 -19.45
CA LYS A 241 -1.77 18.80 -20.82
C LYS A 241 -0.39 18.43 -21.32
N VAL A 242 -0.22 17.20 -21.79
CA VAL A 242 1.03 16.78 -22.45
C VAL A 242 1.14 17.51 -23.77
N THR A 243 2.27 18.18 -24.01
CA THR A 243 2.57 18.91 -25.26
C THR A 243 3.76 18.31 -25.99
N ASP A 244 4.50 17.40 -25.32
CA ASP A 244 5.63 16.71 -25.92
C ASP A 244 5.20 15.72 -27.00
N PRO A 245 5.70 15.85 -28.25
CA PRO A 245 5.28 14.97 -29.36
C PRO A 245 5.65 13.50 -29.12
N GLU A 246 6.84 13.22 -28.56
CA GLU A 246 7.29 11.85 -28.30
C GLU A 246 6.36 11.17 -27.28
N LEU A 247 6.05 11.83 -26.19
CA LEU A 247 5.16 11.28 -25.16
C LEU A 247 3.73 11.15 -25.69
N LEU A 248 3.25 12.11 -26.49
CA LEU A 248 1.90 12.03 -27.10
C LEU A 248 1.76 10.82 -28.01
N GLU A 249 2.75 10.52 -28.86
CA GLU A 249 2.71 9.35 -29.73
C GLU A 249 2.70 8.04 -28.90
N LYS A 250 3.49 7.96 -27.85
CA LYS A 250 3.48 6.82 -26.94
C LYS A 250 2.14 6.63 -26.24
N LEU A 251 1.52 7.72 -25.75
CA LEU A 251 0.20 7.66 -25.13
C LEU A 251 -0.89 7.26 -26.13
N LYS A 252 -0.82 7.72 -27.39
CA LYS A 252 -1.75 7.32 -28.45
C LYS A 252 -1.59 5.83 -28.78
N ALA A 253 -0.37 5.36 -28.98
CA ALA A 253 -0.09 3.95 -29.25
C ALA A 253 -0.62 3.08 -28.11
N TYR A 254 -0.38 3.46 -26.86
CA TYR A 254 -0.91 2.78 -25.69
C TYR A 254 -2.45 2.76 -25.66
N SER A 255 -3.09 3.89 -25.95
CA SER A 255 -4.55 3.98 -26.00
C SER A 255 -5.16 3.13 -27.14
N ALA A 256 -4.48 2.98 -28.28
CA ALA A 256 -4.90 2.13 -29.37
C ALA A 256 -4.79 0.63 -28.97
N GLU A 257 -3.65 0.22 -28.39
CA GLU A 257 -3.42 -1.13 -27.87
C GLU A 257 -4.49 -1.51 -26.82
N MET A 258 -4.84 -0.58 -25.93
CA MET A 258 -5.89 -0.77 -24.93
C MET A 258 -7.27 -1.03 -25.56
N LYS A 259 -7.64 -0.27 -26.61
CA LYS A 259 -8.92 -0.47 -27.32
C LYS A 259 -8.96 -1.84 -27.99
N GLU A 260 -7.87 -2.25 -28.62
CA GLU A 260 -7.76 -3.57 -29.25
C GLU A 260 -7.87 -4.70 -28.23
N THR A 261 -7.22 -4.59 -27.07
CA THR A 261 -7.31 -5.56 -25.98
C THR A 261 -8.73 -5.70 -25.42
N VAL A 262 -9.43 -4.59 -25.23
CA VAL A 262 -10.84 -4.58 -24.78
C VAL A 262 -11.75 -5.23 -25.82
N GLN A 263 -11.54 -4.94 -27.11
CA GLN A 263 -12.30 -5.56 -28.19
C GLN A 263 -12.05 -7.07 -28.27
N ALA A 264 -10.80 -7.51 -28.18
CA ALA A 264 -10.44 -8.93 -28.18
C ALA A 264 -11.06 -9.69 -27.00
N LYS A 265 -11.13 -9.06 -25.80
CA LYS A 265 -11.79 -9.62 -24.62
C LYS A 265 -13.31 -9.72 -24.81
N ALA A 266 -13.93 -8.68 -25.42
CA ALA A 266 -15.36 -8.70 -25.74
C ALA A 266 -15.69 -9.78 -26.76
N ASP A 267 -14.88 -9.94 -27.81
CA ASP A 267 -15.04 -10.98 -28.84
C ASP A 267 -14.89 -12.39 -28.26
N ARG A 268 -13.96 -12.57 -27.33
CA ARG A 268 -13.78 -13.84 -26.62
C ARG A 268 -14.99 -14.17 -25.75
N LEU A 269 -15.50 -13.20 -24.97
CA LEU A 269 -16.69 -13.38 -24.15
C LEU A 269 -17.94 -13.73 -24.99
N ALA A 270 -18.08 -13.10 -26.16
CA ALA A 270 -19.16 -13.40 -27.08
C ALA A 270 -19.07 -14.82 -27.65
N LYS A 271 -17.87 -15.36 -27.84
CA LYS A 271 -17.62 -16.72 -28.38
C LYS A 271 -17.79 -17.83 -27.37
N VAL A 272 -17.38 -17.62 -26.12
CA VAL A 272 -17.32 -18.67 -25.09
C VAL A 272 -18.60 -18.71 -24.26
N GLY A 273 -19.40 -17.66 -24.28
CA GLY A 273 -20.58 -17.52 -23.41
C GLY A 273 -20.21 -17.19 -21.96
N TYR A 274 -21.08 -16.44 -21.33
CA TYR A 274 -20.83 -15.89 -19.98
C TYR A 274 -20.66 -16.96 -18.90
N GLU A 275 -21.35 -18.10 -19.03
CA GLU A 275 -21.26 -19.20 -18.05
C GLU A 275 -19.95 -20.00 -18.09
N GLU A 276 -19.33 -20.11 -19.26
CA GLU A 276 -18.01 -20.75 -19.42
C GLU A 276 -16.89 -19.85 -18.90
N TYR A 277 -17.00 -18.55 -19.13
CA TYR A 277 -16.05 -17.57 -18.60
C TYR A 277 -15.99 -17.56 -17.05
N LEU A 278 -17.12 -17.76 -16.38
CA LEU A 278 -17.18 -17.85 -14.92
C LEU A 278 -16.58 -19.16 -14.36
N LYS A 279 -16.44 -20.19 -15.19
CA LYS A 279 -15.77 -21.45 -14.78
C LYS A 279 -14.25 -21.42 -14.95
N GLU A 280 -13.72 -20.47 -15.74
CA GLU A 280 -12.29 -20.27 -15.94
C GLU A 280 -11.66 -19.28 -14.92
N LYS A 281 -12.46 -18.66 -14.04
CA LYS A 281 -12.04 -17.87 -12.86
C LYS A 281 -12.16 -18.68 -11.57
#